data_5982a2324c68c0de1a564e229ec6c522
#
_entry.id   5982a2324c68c0de1a564e229ec6c522
#
_cell.length_a   1.000
_cell.length_b   1.000
_cell.length_c   1.000
_cell.angle_alpha   90.00
_cell.angle_beta   90.00
_cell.angle_gamma   90.00
#
_symmetry.space_group_name_H-M   'P 1'
#
loop_
_entity.id
_entity.type
_entity.pdbx_description
1 polymer ?
#
loop_
_entity_poly.entity_id
_entity_poly.type
_entity_poly.pdbx_seq_one_letter_code
_entity_poly.pdbx_strand_id
1 'polypeptide(L)'
;MALDRTTKGVLLGFASFAVFSFSDACVKLIKGQLPPYESAFFGAVFGLSILPFLLRKGDHWIDILSTTNLPLWLVRFLAYPMGVIGSVTAFTHLSMAEAFVLIFLQPAYITVMSVFFLKERVGFRRWSAVAIGFLGVLIVLRPGFRPLSIGHLGALFAGLGGAVSVVAFRAARGKEKNVSLFGAGILGGVIVCGLLTFPSFTPPSGDQWAKLAGYGLLAAVANVLTMWAARQAPAAYIGPTQYSQMVWAILLGYVLFGDGADLPMVAGIVLIVASGLLTLIRENVRGTPLPPSVAGERHVAAALVPNPA
;
A
#
# COMPACT_ATOMS: atom_id res chain seq x y z
N MET A 1 -19.61 -23.71 13.50
CA MET A 1 -19.81 -22.32 13.94
C MET A 1 -19.44 -21.42 12.77
N ALA A 2 -20.41 -20.74 12.12
CA ALA A 2 -20.11 -19.86 10.99
C ALA A 2 -19.47 -18.58 11.54
N LEU A 3 -18.27 -18.25 11.06
CA LEU A 3 -17.59 -16.99 11.40
C LEU A 3 -18.47 -15.79 10.99
N ASP A 4 -18.58 -14.81 11.88
CA ASP A 4 -19.22 -13.52 11.58
C ASP A 4 -18.54 -12.82 10.40
N ARG A 5 -19.32 -12.04 9.62
CA ARG A 5 -18.81 -11.34 8.43
C ARG A 5 -17.61 -10.45 8.74
N THR A 6 -17.66 -9.73 9.87
CA THR A 6 -16.55 -8.85 10.29
C THR A 6 -15.28 -9.64 10.57
N THR A 7 -15.40 -10.76 11.29
CA THR A 7 -14.27 -11.66 11.57
C THR A 7 -13.67 -12.22 10.27
N LYS A 8 -14.50 -12.62 9.30
CA LYS A 8 -14.01 -13.05 7.97
C LYS A 8 -13.23 -11.94 7.27
N GLY A 9 -13.74 -10.70 7.31
CA GLY A 9 -13.06 -9.55 6.73
C GLY A 9 -11.69 -9.28 7.36
N VAL A 10 -11.59 -9.36 8.68
CA VAL A 10 -10.33 -9.19 9.42
C VAL A 10 -9.33 -10.30 9.08
N LEU A 11 -9.77 -11.56 9.05
CA LEU A 11 -8.91 -12.69 8.66
C LEU A 11 -8.40 -12.57 7.23
N LEU A 12 -9.26 -12.14 6.30
CA LEU A 12 -8.85 -11.83 4.91
C LEU A 12 -7.85 -10.68 4.86
N GLY A 13 -7.98 -9.66 5.72
CA GLY A 13 -7.01 -8.58 5.87
C GLY A 13 -5.64 -9.11 6.30
N PHE A 14 -5.58 -9.93 7.35
CA PHE A 14 -4.33 -10.56 7.80
C PHE A 14 -3.71 -11.44 6.70
N ALA A 15 -4.52 -12.26 6.03
CA ALA A 15 -4.05 -13.10 4.91
C ALA A 15 -3.51 -12.25 3.76
N SER A 16 -4.18 -11.15 3.42
CA SER A 16 -3.72 -10.21 2.38
C SER A 16 -2.34 -9.66 2.71
N PHE A 17 -2.13 -9.13 3.92
CA PHE A 17 -0.87 -8.53 4.30
C PHE A 17 0.26 -9.56 4.50
N ALA A 18 -0.07 -10.80 4.85
CA ALA A 18 0.88 -11.91 4.77
C ALA A 18 1.34 -12.13 3.32
N VAL A 19 0.39 -12.23 2.37
CA VAL A 19 0.71 -12.44 0.94
C VAL A 19 1.51 -11.28 0.36
N PHE A 20 1.21 -10.02 0.74
CA PHE A 20 2.04 -8.87 0.38
C PHE A 20 3.48 -9.02 0.88
N SER A 21 3.68 -9.47 2.12
CA SER A 21 5.03 -9.67 2.66
C SER A 21 5.81 -10.74 1.92
N PHE A 22 5.15 -11.82 1.48
CA PHE A 22 5.78 -12.81 0.59
C PHE A 22 6.11 -12.24 -0.80
N SER A 23 5.24 -11.39 -1.35
CA SER A 23 5.52 -10.66 -2.58
C SER A 23 6.80 -9.82 -2.43
N ASP A 24 6.91 -9.04 -1.35
CA ASP A 24 8.08 -8.20 -1.07
C ASP A 24 9.36 -9.04 -0.84
N ALA A 25 9.22 -10.22 -0.23
CA ALA A 25 10.33 -11.16 -0.10
C ALA A 25 10.81 -11.68 -1.47
N CYS A 26 9.90 -11.93 -2.42
CA CYS A 26 10.28 -12.35 -3.78
C CYS A 26 11.17 -11.30 -4.46
N VAL A 27 10.84 -10.01 -4.36
CA VAL A 27 11.69 -8.97 -4.96
C VAL A 27 13.02 -8.84 -4.22
N LYS A 28 13.04 -8.98 -2.89
CA LYS A 28 14.29 -8.96 -2.12
C LYS A 28 15.20 -10.15 -2.49
N LEU A 29 14.64 -11.31 -2.83
CA LEU A 29 15.40 -12.49 -3.29
C LEU A 29 16.13 -12.29 -4.62
N ILE A 30 15.79 -11.25 -5.40
CA ILE A 30 16.53 -10.86 -6.61
C ILE A 30 17.90 -10.25 -6.23
N LYS A 31 18.08 -9.81 -4.99
CA LYS A 31 19.35 -9.30 -4.42
C LYS A 31 19.98 -8.16 -5.24
N GLY A 32 19.17 -7.30 -5.84
CA GLY A 32 19.67 -6.17 -6.64
C GLY A 32 20.37 -6.57 -7.94
N GLN A 33 20.23 -7.81 -8.40
CA GLN A 33 20.79 -8.28 -9.68
C GLN A 33 20.10 -7.65 -10.89
N LEU A 34 18.87 -7.12 -10.70
CA LEU A 34 18.15 -6.35 -11.69
C LEU A 34 17.96 -4.92 -11.18
N PRO A 35 17.94 -3.91 -12.06
CA PRO A 35 17.62 -2.55 -11.69
C PRO A 35 16.23 -2.46 -11.02
N PRO A 36 16.04 -1.58 -10.02
CA PRO A 36 14.75 -1.46 -9.34
C PRO A 36 13.57 -1.15 -10.27
N TYR A 37 13.78 -0.31 -11.28
CA TYR A 37 12.74 0.05 -12.26
C TYR A 37 12.35 -1.15 -13.15
N GLU A 38 13.29 -2.04 -13.46
CA GLU A 38 13.03 -3.26 -14.22
C GLU A 38 12.21 -4.27 -13.40
N SER A 39 12.59 -4.49 -12.15
CA SER A 39 11.80 -5.32 -11.24
C SER A 39 10.39 -4.74 -11.02
N ALA A 40 10.27 -3.40 -10.91
CA ALA A 40 9.01 -2.70 -10.81
C ALA A 40 8.16 -2.84 -12.09
N PHE A 41 8.78 -2.77 -13.27
CA PHE A 41 8.13 -2.99 -14.56
C PHE A 41 7.49 -4.37 -14.64
N PHE A 42 8.27 -5.43 -14.42
CA PHE A 42 7.74 -6.79 -14.47
C PHE A 42 6.72 -7.05 -13.37
N GLY A 43 6.93 -6.52 -12.17
CA GLY A 43 5.93 -6.57 -11.10
C GLY A 43 4.60 -5.93 -11.52
N ALA A 44 4.63 -4.78 -12.20
CA ALA A 44 3.43 -4.13 -12.72
C ALA A 44 2.79 -4.93 -13.86
N VAL A 45 3.57 -5.53 -14.77
CA VAL A 45 3.08 -6.39 -15.86
C VAL A 45 2.34 -7.61 -15.29
N PHE A 46 2.96 -8.33 -14.36
CA PHE A 46 2.28 -9.45 -13.69
C PHE A 46 1.11 -8.98 -12.83
N GLY A 47 1.21 -7.78 -12.23
CA GLY A 47 0.14 -7.13 -11.49
C GLY A 47 -1.10 -6.78 -12.34
N LEU A 48 -0.99 -6.68 -13.66
CA LEU A 48 -2.13 -6.53 -14.57
C LEU A 48 -3.16 -7.67 -14.42
N SER A 49 -2.72 -8.83 -13.93
CA SER A 49 -3.60 -9.97 -13.65
C SER A 49 -4.75 -9.66 -12.67
N ILE A 50 -4.64 -8.56 -11.89
CA ILE A 50 -5.71 -8.11 -10.99
C ILE A 50 -6.88 -7.45 -11.76
N LEU A 51 -6.65 -6.89 -12.94
CA LEU A 51 -7.64 -6.06 -13.64
C LEU A 51 -9.02 -6.71 -13.81
N PRO A 52 -9.15 -8.01 -14.18
CA PRO A 52 -10.46 -8.66 -14.28
C PRO A 52 -11.26 -8.61 -12.98
N PHE A 53 -10.59 -8.61 -11.83
CA PHE A 53 -11.22 -8.60 -10.51
C PHE A 53 -11.60 -7.18 -10.03
N LEU A 54 -11.04 -6.14 -10.64
CA LEU A 54 -11.35 -4.73 -10.36
C LEU A 54 -12.59 -4.24 -11.11
N LEU A 55 -12.90 -4.83 -12.28
CA LEU A 55 -14.04 -4.45 -13.08
C LEU A 55 -15.35 -4.84 -12.37
N ARG A 56 -16.25 -3.86 -12.24
CA ARG A 56 -17.61 -4.06 -11.72
C ARG A 56 -18.58 -4.30 -12.88
N LYS A 57 -19.79 -4.79 -12.59
CA LYS A 57 -20.87 -4.84 -13.57
C LYS A 57 -21.13 -3.44 -14.14
N GLY A 58 -20.95 -3.28 -15.45
CA GLY A 58 -21.09 -1.99 -16.15
C GLY A 58 -19.80 -1.24 -16.38
N ASP A 59 -18.64 -1.69 -15.86
CA ASP A 59 -17.34 -1.14 -16.23
C ASP A 59 -16.82 -1.82 -17.50
N HIS A 60 -16.19 -1.00 -18.34
CA HIS A 60 -15.49 -1.47 -19.55
C HIS A 60 -13.97 -1.33 -19.36
N TRP A 61 -13.19 -2.14 -20.08
CA TRP A 61 -11.73 -2.06 -20.05
C TRP A 61 -11.19 -0.66 -20.39
N ILE A 62 -11.90 0.08 -21.23
CA ILE A 62 -11.55 1.45 -21.61
C ILE A 62 -11.71 2.44 -20.47
N ASP A 63 -12.46 2.11 -19.42
CA ASP A 63 -12.63 2.96 -18.24
C ASP A 63 -11.34 3.13 -17.45
N ILE A 64 -10.34 2.26 -17.68
CA ILE A 64 -8.99 2.41 -17.14
C ILE A 64 -8.33 3.71 -17.62
N LEU A 65 -8.60 4.09 -18.86
CA LEU A 65 -8.10 5.32 -19.50
C LEU A 65 -9.08 6.51 -19.36
N SER A 66 -10.32 6.24 -18.99
CA SER A 66 -11.38 7.24 -18.89
C SER A 66 -11.27 7.98 -17.56
N THR A 67 -11.05 9.28 -17.59
CA THR A 67 -11.00 10.12 -16.39
C THR A 67 -11.80 11.40 -16.56
N THR A 68 -12.46 11.85 -15.51
CA THR A 68 -13.12 13.15 -15.42
C THR A 68 -12.19 14.22 -14.79
N ASN A 69 -11.07 13.79 -14.18
CA ASN A 69 -10.10 14.66 -13.52
C ASN A 69 -8.66 14.25 -13.89
N LEU A 70 -8.22 14.73 -15.07
CA LEU A 70 -6.89 14.41 -15.61
C LEU A 70 -5.73 14.76 -14.66
N PRO A 71 -5.69 15.89 -13.94
CA PRO A 71 -4.63 16.17 -12.97
C PRO A 71 -4.52 15.10 -11.90
N LEU A 72 -5.63 14.64 -11.35
CA LEU A 72 -5.66 13.61 -10.32
C LEU A 72 -5.22 12.24 -10.87
N TRP A 73 -5.63 11.93 -12.08
CA TRP A 73 -5.22 10.73 -12.80
C TRP A 73 -3.70 10.73 -13.06
N LEU A 74 -3.13 11.86 -13.51
CA LEU A 74 -1.69 12.01 -13.75
C LEU A 74 -0.89 11.92 -12.43
N VAL A 75 -1.38 12.52 -11.36
CA VAL A 75 -0.76 12.38 -10.02
C VAL A 75 -0.69 10.91 -9.64
N ARG A 76 -1.76 10.16 -9.82
CA ARG A 76 -1.80 8.73 -9.53
C ARG A 76 -0.89 7.92 -10.46
N PHE A 77 -0.87 8.27 -11.75
CA PHE A 77 -0.02 7.65 -12.77
C PHE A 77 1.47 7.78 -12.43
N LEU A 78 1.92 8.90 -11.87
CA LEU A 78 3.32 9.13 -11.49
C LEU A 78 3.65 8.63 -10.08
N ALA A 79 2.71 8.73 -9.13
CA ALA A 79 2.95 8.33 -7.75
C ALA A 79 3.15 6.82 -7.59
N TYR A 80 2.45 6.01 -8.39
CA TYR A 80 2.56 4.56 -8.30
C TYR A 80 3.97 4.05 -8.67
N PRO A 81 4.53 4.36 -9.86
CA PRO A 81 5.89 3.93 -10.21
C PRO A 81 6.94 4.48 -9.23
N MET A 82 6.79 5.73 -8.76
CA MET A 82 7.66 6.27 -7.72
C MET A 82 7.63 5.40 -6.46
N GLY A 83 6.45 5.02 -6.00
CA GLY A 83 6.27 4.18 -4.83
C GLY A 83 6.85 2.78 -5.03
N VAL A 84 6.61 2.15 -6.18
CA VAL A 84 7.06 0.79 -6.48
C VAL A 84 8.58 0.74 -6.68
N ILE A 85 9.17 1.65 -7.46
CA ILE A 85 10.62 1.75 -7.61
C ILE A 85 11.27 1.98 -6.24
N GLY A 86 10.67 2.87 -5.44
CA GLY A 86 11.13 3.13 -4.08
C GLY A 86 11.12 1.89 -3.20
N SER A 87 10.04 1.12 -3.20
CA SER A 87 9.94 -0.10 -2.38
C SER A 87 10.93 -1.18 -2.83
N VAL A 88 11.08 -1.39 -4.14
CA VAL A 88 12.09 -2.34 -4.67
C VAL A 88 13.49 -1.91 -4.26
N THR A 89 13.82 -0.61 -4.38
CA THR A 89 15.11 -0.06 -3.94
C THR A 89 15.33 -0.28 -2.45
N ALA A 90 14.30 -0.07 -1.63
CA ALA A 90 14.37 -0.30 -0.19
C ALA A 90 14.67 -1.77 0.13
N PHE A 91 13.88 -2.70 -0.40
CA PHE A 91 14.02 -4.13 -0.11
C PHE A 91 15.33 -4.74 -0.63
N THR A 92 15.94 -4.15 -1.67
CA THR A 92 17.24 -4.61 -2.17
C THR A 92 18.44 -4.14 -1.35
N HIS A 93 18.31 -3.01 -0.64
CA HIS A 93 19.43 -2.39 0.08
C HIS A 93 19.30 -2.41 1.62
N LEU A 94 18.10 -2.66 2.14
CA LEU A 94 17.81 -2.67 3.57
C LEU A 94 17.35 -4.05 4.04
N SER A 95 17.38 -4.29 5.36
CA SER A 95 16.63 -5.40 5.93
C SER A 95 15.13 -5.23 5.70
N MET A 96 14.37 -6.32 5.68
CA MET A 96 12.91 -6.21 5.48
C MET A 96 12.27 -5.34 6.56
N ALA A 97 12.64 -5.54 7.82
CA ALA A 97 12.09 -4.78 8.93
C ALA A 97 12.40 -3.29 8.83
N GLU A 98 13.65 -2.91 8.48
CA GLU A 98 14.07 -1.52 8.32
C GLU A 98 13.34 -0.82 7.17
N ALA A 99 13.21 -1.50 6.03
CA ALA A 99 12.45 -0.99 4.88
C ALA A 99 10.99 -0.71 5.26
N PHE A 100 10.32 -1.66 5.93
CA PHE A 100 8.93 -1.46 6.35
C PHE A 100 8.77 -0.35 7.38
N VAL A 101 9.68 -0.20 8.35
CA VAL A 101 9.64 0.90 9.31
C VAL A 101 9.56 2.26 8.62
N LEU A 102 10.35 2.46 7.57
CA LEU A 102 10.37 3.70 6.81
C LEU A 102 9.14 3.87 5.91
N ILE A 103 8.71 2.79 5.26
CA ILE A 103 7.49 2.78 4.44
C ILE A 103 6.27 3.12 5.30
N PHE A 104 6.23 2.64 6.55
CA PHE A 104 5.16 2.94 7.52
C PHE A 104 5.13 4.39 8.04
N LEU A 105 6.00 5.29 7.55
CA LEU A 105 5.76 6.74 7.61
C LEU A 105 4.58 7.20 6.75
N GLN A 106 4.04 6.33 5.90
CA GLN A 106 2.90 6.63 5.02
C GLN A 106 1.71 7.31 5.75
N PRO A 107 1.25 6.88 6.94
CA PRO A 107 0.18 7.58 7.67
C PRO A 107 0.55 9.02 8.06
N ALA A 108 1.82 9.29 8.36
CA ALA A 108 2.30 10.64 8.62
C ALA A 108 2.20 11.51 7.37
N TYR A 109 2.68 11.02 6.24
CA TYR A 109 2.55 11.69 4.94
C TYR A 109 1.07 11.95 4.58
N ILE A 110 0.18 10.96 4.76
CA ILE A 110 -1.26 11.11 4.54
C ILE A 110 -1.81 12.24 5.42
N THR A 111 -1.42 12.31 6.69
CA THR A 111 -1.90 13.33 7.62
C THR A 111 -1.47 14.72 7.18
N VAL A 112 -0.19 14.91 6.87
CA VAL A 112 0.36 16.18 6.36
C VAL A 112 -0.35 16.59 5.06
N MET A 113 -0.43 15.67 4.10
CA MET A 113 -1.08 15.94 2.80
C MET A 113 -2.58 16.22 2.94
N SER A 114 -3.28 15.59 3.87
CA SER A 114 -4.70 15.85 4.12
C SER A 114 -4.95 17.30 4.58
N VAL A 115 -4.05 17.86 5.39
CA VAL A 115 -4.14 19.26 5.80
C VAL A 115 -3.97 20.20 4.60
N PHE A 116 -2.92 19.99 3.80
CA PHE A 116 -2.57 20.92 2.74
C PHE A 116 -3.48 20.77 1.49
N PHE A 117 -3.73 19.55 1.03
CA PHE A 117 -4.45 19.31 -0.23
C PHE A 117 -5.95 19.09 -0.03
N LEU A 118 -6.37 18.43 1.05
CA LEU A 118 -7.79 18.19 1.32
C LEU A 118 -8.39 19.25 2.23
N LYS A 119 -7.55 20.15 2.80
CA LYS A 119 -7.94 21.20 3.75
C LYS A 119 -8.69 20.64 4.98
N GLU A 120 -8.32 19.42 5.39
CA GLU A 120 -8.89 18.77 6.56
C GLU A 120 -8.31 19.38 7.85
N ARG A 121 -9.17 19.58 8.86
CA ARG A 121 -8.73 20.00 10.18
C ARG A 121 -8.26 18.79 10.98
N VAL A 122 -6.96 18.74 11.23
CA VAL A 122 -6.32 17.64 11.99
C VAL A 122 -6.13 18.08 13.44
N GLY A 123 -6.69 17.31 14.38
CA GLY A 123 -6.58 17.60 15.81
C GLY A 123 -5.18 17.24 16.37
N PHE A 124 -4.84 17.84 17.53
CA PHE A 124 -3.56 17.63 18.21
C PHE A 124 -3.17 16.15 18.40
N ARG A 125 -4.14 15.29 18.68
CA ARG A 125 -3.90 13.84 18.88
C ARG A 125 -3.37 13.12 17.64
N ARG A 126 -3.77 13.54 16.45
CA ARG A 126 -3.27 12.96 15.20
C ARG A 126 -1.86 13.47 14.90
N TRP A 127 -1.58 14.72 15.25
CA TRP A 127 -0.23 15.26 15.19
C TRP A 127 0.72 14.59 16.20
N SER A 128 0.26 14.29 17.42
CA SER A 128 1.08 13.55 18.39
C SER A 128 1.37 12.12 17.91
N ALA A 129 0.41 11.44 17.28
CA ALA A 129 0.68 10.13 16.68
C ALA A 129 1.74 10.23 15.57
N VAL A 130 1.64 11.24 14.68
CA VAL A 130 2.66 11.49 13.65
C VAL A 130 4.04 11.70 14.29
N ALA A 131 4.13 12.51 15.35
CA ALA A 131 5.39 12.76 16.06
C ALA A 131 5.97 11.48 16.69
N ILE A 132 5.13 10.66 17.33
CA ILE A 132 5.57 9.37 17.92
C ILE A 132 6.05 8.41 16.82
N GLY A 133 5.32 8.30 15.70
CA GLY A 133 5.75 7.48 14.57
C GLY A 133 7.10 7.96 14.00
N PHE A 134 7.29 9.26 13.87
CA PHE A 134 8.54 9.85 13.40
C PHE A 134 9.70 9.57 14.37
N LEU A 135 9.46 9.66 15.69
CA LEU A 135 10.46 9.28 16.70
C LEU A 135 10.84 7.80 16.58
N GLY A 136 9.86 6.91 16.33
CA GLY A 136 10.13 5.49 16.07
C GLY A 136 11.06 5.29 14.87
N VAL A 137 10.86 6.05 13.80
CA VAL A 137 11.74 6.02 12.63
C VAL A 137 13.14 6.51 12.96
N LEU A 138 13.29 7.60 13.71
CA LEU A 138 14.61 8.11 14.11
C LEU A 138 15.39 7.10 14.97
N ILE A 139 14.69 6.34 15.83
CA ILE A 139 15.30 5.29 16.66
C ILE A 139 15.83 4.15 15.77
N VAL A 140 15.13 3.79 14.67
CA VAL A 140 15.58 2.76 13.73
C VAL A 140 16.70 3.26 12.84
N LEU A 141 16.57 4.46 12.28
CA LEU A 141 17.56 5.05 11.36
C LEU A 141 18.89 5.34 12.04
N ARG A 142 18.87 5.76 13.31
CA ARG A 142 20.06 6.18 14.06
C ARG A 142 20.96 7.11 13.24
N PRO A 143 20.46 8.26 12.78
CA PRO A 143 21.24 9.16 11.93
C PRO A 143 22.52 9.58 12.64
N GLY A 144 23.66 9.49 11.94
CA GLY A 144 24.99 9.72 12.49
C GLY A 144 25.69 8.48 13.07
N PHE A 145 25.00 7.38 13.34
CA PHE A 145 25.59 6.12 13.82
C PHE A 145 25.66 5.04 12.73
N ARG A 146 24.84 5.16 11.69
CA ARG A 146 24.86 4.25 10.52
C ARG A 146 24.87 5.06 9.23
N PRO A 147 25.59 4.60 8.18
CA PRO A 147 25.58 5.27 6.89
C PRO A 147 24.18 5.13 6.26
N LEU A 148 23.65 6.24 5.77
CA LEU A 148 22.42 6.22 4.98
C LEU A 148 22.72 5.68 3.58
N SER A 149 21.91 4.73 3.13
CA SER A 149 21.97 4.14 1.80
C SER A 149 20.85 4.67 0.90
N ILE A 150 20.93 4.42 -0.40
CA ILE A 150 19.86 4.72 -1.34
C ILE A 150 18.55 3.97 -0.98
N GLY A 151 18.65 2.85 -0.28
CA GLY A 151 17.50 2.09 0.22
C GLY A 151 16.61 2.91 1.17
N HIS A 152 17.20 3.75 2.02
CA HIS A 152 16.44 4.63 2.92
C HIS A 152 15.63 5.66 2.14
N LEU A 153 16.23 6.29 1.11
CA LEU A 153 15.50 7.17 0.20
C LEU A 153 14.40 6.43 -0.53
N GLY A 154 14.69 5.21 -1.01
CA GLY A 154 13.70 4.34 -1.64
C GLY A 154 12.50 4.09 -0.73
N ALA A 155 12.73 3.74 0.53
CA ALA A 155 11.66 3.49 1.50
C ALA A 155 10.82 4.74 1.80
N LEU A 156 11.43 5.92 1.89
CA LEU A 156 10.72 7.19 2.07
C LEU A 156 9.84 7.50 0.84
N PHE A 157 10.37 7.32 -0.38
CA PHE A 157 9.59 7.49 -1.61
C PHE A 157 8.48 6.45 -1.76
N ALA A 158 8.69 5.21 -1.28
CA ALA A 158 7.65 4.19 -1.25
C ALA A 158 6.48 4.63 -0.37
N GLY A 159 6.76 5.07 0.86
CA GLY A 159 5.75 5.59 1.78
C GLY A 159 5.04 6.83 1.22
N LEU A 160 5.78 7.75 0.60
CA LEU A 160 5.22 8.95 -0.03
C LEU A 160 4.32 8.60 -1.22
N GLY A 161 4.75 7.73 -2.12
CA GLY A 161 3.96 7.26 -3.27
C GLY A 161 2.66 6.60 -2.85
N GLY A 162 2.71 5.77 -1.80
CA GLY A 162 1.54 5.19 -1.17
C GLY A 162 0.60 6.25 -0.59
N ALA A 163 1.14 7.24 0.12
CA ALA A 163 0.36 8.35 0.70
C ALA A 163 -0.32 9.19 -0.38
N VAL A 164 0.41 9.59 -1.43
CA VAL A 164 -0.14 10.31 -2.59
C VAL A 164 -1.29 9.52 -3.20
N SER A 165 -1.13 8.21 -3.34
CA SER A 165 -2.17 7.32 -3.84
C SER A 165 -3.44 7.38 -3.01
N VAL A 166 -3.32 7.23 -1.68
CA VAL A 166 -4.47 7.30 -0.76
C VAL A 166 -5.15 8.67 -0.80
N VAL A 167 -4.37 9.75 -0.80
CA VAL A 167 -4.90 11.12 -0.85
C VAL A 167 -5.59 11.38 -2.20
N ALA A 168 -5.06 10.86 -3.30
CA ALA A 168 -5.69 10.96 -4.62
C ALA A 168 -7.06 10.28 -4.65
N PHE A 169 -7.18 9.05 -4.11
CA PHE A 169 -8.49 8.38 -3.98
C PHE A 169 -9.48 9.17 -3.12
N ARG A 170 -9.01 9.79 -2.02
CA ARG A 170 -9.85 10.64 -1.16
C ARG A 170 -10.25 11.94 -1.87
N ALA A 171 -9.35 12.56 -2.62
CA ALA A 171 -9.62 13.78 -3.39
C ALA A 171 -10.66 13.57 -4.49
N ALA A 172 -10.71 12.39 -5.08
CA ALA A 172 -11.70 12.00 -6.09
C ALA A 172 -13.14 12.05 -5.56
N ARG A 173 -13.36 11.90 -4.26
CA ARG A 173 -14.67 11.98 -3.60
C ARG A 173 -15.77 11.14 -4.28
N GLY A 174 -15.39 9.99 -4.86
CA GLY A 174 -16.32 9.10 -5.58
C GLY A 174 -16.78 9.62 -6.95
N LYS A 175 -16.27 10.75 -7.44
CA LYS A 175 -16.58 11.29 -8.78
C LYS A 175 -15.84 10.54 -9.89
N GLU A 176 -14.72 9.90 -9.56
CA GLU A 176 -13.95 9.06 -10.46
C GLU A 176 -14.29 7.58 -10.25
N LYS A 177 -14.29 6.81 -11.34
CA LYS A 177 -14.39 5.36 -11.24
C LYS A 177 -13.12 4.81 -10.56
N ASN A 178 -13.30 3.90 -9.61
CA ASN A 178 -12.15 3.29 -8.93
C ASN A 178 -11.22 2.58 -9.92
N VAL A 179 -11.76 1.94 -10.96
CA VAL A 179 -11.00 1.26 -12.00
C VAL A 179 -10.09 2.23 -12.78
N SER A 180 -10.53 3.47 -13.00
CA SER A 180 -9.73 4.52 -13.64
C SER A 180 -8.50 4.87 -12.79
N LEU A 181 -8.68 5.17 -11.51
CA LEU A 181 -7.57 5.52 -10.63
C LEU A 181 -6.61 4.35 -10.35
N PHE A 182 -7.14 3.12 -10.23
CA PHE A 182 -6.29 1.92 -10.15
C PHE A 182 -5.53 1.70 -11.44
N GLY A 183 -6.22 1.82 -12.56
CA GLY A 183 -5.62 1.69 -13.89
C GLY A 183 -4.53 2.72 -14.14
N ALA A 184 -4.75 3.99 -13.76
CA ALA A 184 -3.73 5.03 -13.84
C ALA A 184 -2.43 4.59 -13.15
N GLY A 185 -2.52 4.05 -11.92
CA GLY A 185 -1.33 3.57 -11.21
C GLY A 185 -0.62 2.43 -11.93
N ILE A 186 -1.35 1.39 -12.31
CA ILE A 186 -0.75 0.22 -12.98
C ILE A 186 -0.15 0.61 -14.33
N LEU A 187 -0.87 1.43 -15.14
CA LEU A 187 -0.35 1.95 -16.40
C LEU A 187 0.90 2.82 -16.18
N GLY A 188 0.91 3.66 -15.12
CA GLY A 188 2.10 4.40 -14.73
C GLY A 188 3.27 3.45 -14.43
N GLY A 189 3.03 2.38 -13.69
CA GLY A 189 4.02 1.33 -13.43
C GLY A 189 4.56 0.69 -14.70
N VAL A 190 3.68 0.28 -15.61
CA VAL A 190 4.09 -0.36 -16.87
C VAL A 190 4.80 0.63 -17.79
N ILE A 191 4.24 1.82 -18.01
CA ILE A 191 4.77 2.78 -18.99
C ILE A 191 6.04 3.44 -18.46
N VAL A 192 6.02 4.03 -17.26
CA VAL A 192 7.17 4.76 -16.72
C VAL A 192 8.34 3.80 -16.42
N CYS A 193 8.07 2.68 -15.73
CA CYS A 193 9.13 1.72 -15.45
C CYS A 193 9.60 1.03 -16.74
N GLY A 194 8.72 0.78 -17.71
CA GLY A 194 9.09 0.22 -19.02
C GLY A 194 10.01 1.16 -19.81
N LEU A 195 9.71 2.46 -19.84
CA LEU A 195 10.56 3.46 -20.49
C LEU A 195 11.94 3.56 -19.82
N LEU A 196 12.00 3.43 -18.48
CA LEU A 196 13.26 3.41 -17.74
C LEU A 196 14.05 2.10 -17.97
N THR A 197 13.35 1.00 -18.19
CA THR A 197 13.95 -0.32 -18.42
C THR A 197 14.54 -0.43 -19.84
N PHE A 198 13.86 0.16 -20.83
CA PHE A 198 14.20 -0.02 -22.24
C PHE A 198 15.69 0.26 -22.60
N PRO A 199 16.34 1.35 -22.10
CA PRO A 199 17.73 1.67 -22.45
C PRO A 199 18.76 0.70 -21.84
N SER A 200 18.43 0.05 -20.74
CA SER A 200 19.36 -0.76 -19.93
C SER A 200 18.79 -2.15 -19.61
N PHE A 201 17.91 -2.64 -20.47
CA PHE A 201 17.23 -3.92 -20.27
C PHE A 201 18.23 -5.07 -20.11
N THR A 202 18.12 -5.80 -19.02
CA THR A 202 18.91 -6.98 -18.72
C THR A 202 17.97 -8.20 -18.72
N PRO A 203 18.10 -9.14 -19.68
CA PRO A 203 17.17 -10.27 -19.73
C PRO A 203 17.25 -11.09 -18.43
N PRO A 204 16.12 -11.23 -17.70
CA PRO A 204 16.09 -11.98 -16.46
C PRO A 204 16.42 -13.46 -16.69
N SER A 205 17.17 -14.07 -15.78
CA SER A 205 17.39 -15.52 -15.75
C SER A 205 16.10 -16.26 -15.39
N GLY A 206 16.07 -17.60 -15.62
CA GLY A 206 14.89 -18.41 -15.29
C GLY A 206 14.47 -18.31 -13.81
N ASP A 207 15.44 -18.27 -12.91
CA ASP A 207 15.19 -18.07 -11.46
C ASP A 207 14.65 -16.67 -11.15
N GLN A 208 15.18 -15.64 -11.81
CA GLN A 208 14.68 -14.26 -11.67
C GLN A 208 13.25 -14.11 -12.20
N TRP A 209 12.90 -14.79 -13.31
CA TRP A 209 11.53 -14.80 -13.82
C TRP A 209 10.55 -15.37 -12.81
N ALA A 210 10.90 -16.46 -12.11
CA ALA A 210 10.04 -17.02 -11.07
C ALA A 210 9.83 -16.03 -9.91
N LYS A 211 10.89 -15.32 -9.49
CA LYS A 211 10.81 -14.31 -8.42
C LYS A 211 10.01 -13.08 -8.84
N LEU A 212 10.18 -12.60 -10.07
CA LEU A 212 9.40 -11.48 -10.63
C LEU A 212 7.92 -11.83 -10.76
N ALA A 213 7.61 -13.04 -11.25
CA ALA A 213 6.25 -13.53 -11.30
C ALA A 213 5.65 -13.67 -9.90
N GLY A 214 6.41 -14.23 -8.94
CA GLY A 214 6.02 -14.28 -7.53
C GLY A 214 5.71 -12.89 -6.99
N TYR A 215 6.59 -11.91 -7.22
CA TYR A 215 6.39 -10.52 -6.81
C TYR A 215 5.08 -9.94 -7.33
N GLY A 216 4.85 -9.96 -8.65
CA GLY A 216 3.66 -9.33 -9.24
C GLY A 216 2.36 -10.11 -8.98
N LEU A 217 2.38 -11.45 -9.10
CA LEU A 217 1.19 -12.28 -8.91
C LEU A 217 0.74 -12.34 -7.45
N LEU A 218 1.67 -12.47 -6.49
CA LEU A 218 1.32 -12.42 -5.07
C LEU A 218 0.77 -11.05 -4.68
N ALA A 219 1.35 -9.94 -5.20
CA ALA A 219 0.79 -8.62 -5.00
C ALA A 219 -0.65 -8.51 -5.56
N ALA A 220 -0.92 -9.09 -6.74
CA ALA A 220 -2.26 -9.14 -7.32
C ALA A 220 -3.24 -9.93 -6.42
N VAL A 221 -2.84 -11.12 -5.96
CA VAL A 221 -3.65 -11.93 -5.02
C VAL A 221 -3.91 -11.18 -3.72
N ALA A 222 -2.90 -10.54 -3.15
CA ALA A 222 -3.05 -9.75 -1.94
C ALA A 222 -4.05 -8.60 -2.12
N ASN A 223 -4.01 -7.89 -3.25
CA ASN A 223 -4.99 -6.85 -3.57
C ASN A 223 -6.42 -7.41 -3.68
N VAL A 224 -6.61 -8.58 -4.29
CA VAL A 224 -7.93 -9.26 -4.36
C VAL A 224 -8.42 -9.59 -2.95
N LEU A 225 -7.54 -10.15 -2.09
CA LEU A 225 -7.89 -10.45 -0.70
C LEU A 225 -8.27 -9.19 0.08
N THR A 226 -7.52 -8.08 -0.08
CA THR A 226 -7.86 -6.78 0.53
C THR A 226 -9.23 -6.30 0.06
N MET A 227 -9.53 -6.43 -1.23
CA MET A 227 -10.83 -6.04 -1.78
C MET A 227 -11.96 -6.91 -1.21
N TRP A 228 -11.76 -8.21 -1.06
CA TRP A 228 -12.74 -9.11 -0.43
C TRP A 228 -12.91 -8.82 1.06
N ALA A 229 -11.82 -8.50 1.78
CA ALA A 229 -11.86 -8.05 3.16
C ALA A 229 -12.75 -6.80 3.30
N ALA A 230 -12.53 -5.79 2.43
CA ALA A 230 -13.30 -4.54 2.43
C ALA A 230 -14.79 -4.72 2.12
N ARG A 231 -15.18 -5.79 1.45
CA ARG A 231 -16.59 -6.15 1.22
C ARG A 231 -17.26 -6.77 2.46
N GLN A 232 -16.49 -7.31 3.41
CA GLN A 232 -17.01 -8.05 4.55
C GLN A 232 -16.90 -7.30 5.88
N ALA A 233 -15.93 -6.37 6.00
CA ALA A 233 -15.73 -5.58 7.21
C ALA A 233 -15.48 -4.10 6.89
N PRO A 234 -15.89 -3.18 7.78
CA PRO A 234 -15.52 -1.77 7.69
C PRO A 234 -13.99 -1.59 7.66
N ALA A 235 -13.52 -0.58 6.92
CA ALA A 235 -12.10 -0.28 6.78
C ALA A 235 -11.38 -0.08 8.13
N ALA A 236 -12.11 0.36 9.14
CA ALA A 236 -11.64 0.51 10.51
C ALA A 236 -11.13 -0.79 11.16
N TYR A 237 -11.68 -1.93 10.78
CA TYR A 237 -11.23 -3.25 11.26
C TYR A 237 -10.13 -3.85 10.38
N ILE A 238 -10.05 -3.45 9.11
CA ILE A 238 -9.06 -3.95 8.17
C ILE A 238 -7.75 -3.15 8.27
N GLY A 239 -7.82 -1.83 8.45
CA GLY A 239 -6.64 -0.97 8.55
C GLY A 239 -5.58 -1.47 9.54
N PRO A 240 -5.95 -1.85 10.78
CA PRO A 240 -5.00 -2.41 11.75
C PRO A 240 -4.29 -3.68 11.29
N THR A 241 -4.90 -4.49 10.41
CA THR A 241 -4.29 -5.74 9.95
C THR A 241 -3.03 -5.47 9.11
N GLN A 242 -2.87 -4.28 8.54
CA GLN A 242 -1.66 -3.88 7.83
C GLN A 242 -0.41 -3.95 8.71
N TYR A 243 -0.53 -3.66 10.01
CA TYR A 243 0.61 -3.72 10.91
C TYR A 243 1.18 -5.14 11.08
N SER A 244 0.42 -6.18 10.70
CA SER A 244 0.95 -7.54 10.64
C SER A 244 2.11 -7.71 9.67
N GLN A 245 2.25 -6.81 8.66
CA GLN A 245 3.41 -6.82 7.77
C GLN A 245 4.73 -6.64 8.53
N MET A 246 4.74 -5.91 9.65
CA MET A 246 5.94 -5.80 10.51
C MET A 246 6.34 -7.14 11.09
N VAL A 247 5.36 -7.95 11.53
CA VAL A 247 5.62 -9.30 12.07
C VAL A 247 6.18 -10.19 10.96
N TRP A 248 5.55 -10.16 9.78
CA TRP A 248 6.02 -10.92 8.62
C TRP A 248 7.39 -10.45 8.14
N ALA A 249 7.67 -9.13 8.19
CA ALA A 249 8.96 -8.57 7.82
C ALA A 249 10.10 -9.10 8.70
N ILE A 250 9.87 -9.17 10.02
CA ILE A 250 10.85 -9.73 10.97
C ILE A 250 11.02 -11.23 10.70
N LEU A 251 9.90 -11.96 10.58
CA LEU A 251 9.92 -13.42 10.38
C LEU A 251 10.62 -13.81 9.08
N LEU A 252 10.18 -13.24 7.95
CA LEU A 252 10.77 -13.52 6.63
C LEU A 252 12.19 -12.98 6.51
N GLY A 253 12.46 -11.81 7.12
CA GLY A 253 13.79 -11.24 7.21
C GLY A 253 14.77 -12.19 7.89
N TYR A 254 14.38 -12.73 9.04
CA TYR A 254 15.20 -13.69 9.77
C TYR A 254 15.34 -15.04 9.03
N VAL A 255 14.22 -15.64 8.61
CA VAL A 255 14.20 -17.00 8.03
C VAL A 255 14.85 -17.05 6.64
N LEU A 256 14.58 -16.08 5.76
CA LEU A 256 15.03 -16.11 4.37
C LEU A 256 16.33 -15.36 4.13
N PHE A 257 16.63 -14.35 4.94
CA PHE A 257 17.75 -13.45 4.69
C PHE A 257 18.77 -13.40 5.82
N GLY A 258 18.46 -14.01 7.00
CA GLY A 258 19.31 -13.92 8.17
C GLY A 258 19.35 -12.51 8.77
N ASP A 259 18.37 -11.66 8.46
CA ASP A 259 18.28 -10.28 8.97
C ASP A 259 18.06 -10.32 10.50
N GLY A 260 19.02 -9.85 11.29
CA GLY A 260 18.85 -9.70 12.74
C GLY A 260 18.05 -8.44 13.08
N ALA A 261 17.14 -8.52 14.02
CA ALA A 261 16.47 -7.36 14.61
C ALA A 261 17.16 -7.00 15.92
N ASP A 262 17.83 -5.86 15.98
CA ASP A 262 18.42 -5.35 17.22
C ASP A 262 17.37 -4.64 18.10
N LEU A 263 17.71 -4.45 19.39
CA LEU A 263 16.78 -3.87 20.36
C LEU A 263 16.22 -2.49 19.93
N PRO A 264 17.01 -1.53 19.42
CA PRO A 264 16.47 -0.26 18.91
C PRO A 264 15.52 -0.42 17.73
N MET A 265 15.76 -1.38 16.82
CA MET A 265 14.83 -1.69 15.72
C MET A 265 13.49 -2.15 16.27
N VAL A 266 13.48 -3.09 17.22
CA VAL A 266 12.26 -3.57 17.87
C VAL A 266 11.53 -2.44 18.59
N ALA A 267 12.26 -1.58 19.33
CA ALA A 267 11.67 -0.43 20.00
C ALA A 267 11.02 0.56 19.03
N GLY A 268 11.69 0.87 17.92
CA GLY A 268 11.13 1.73 16.89
C GLY A 268 9.89 1.14 16.22
N ILE A 269 9.89 -0.16 15.91
CA ILE A 269 8.73 -0.89 15.37
C ILE A 269 7.54 -0.79 16.33
N VAL A 270 7.75 -1.04 17.63
CA VAL A 270 6.68 -0.95 18.64
C VAL A 270 6.09 0.45 18.70
N LEU A 271 6.91 1.51 18.65
CA LEU A 271 6.44 2.89 18.64
C LEU A 271 5.60 3.20 17.40
N ILE A 272 6.04 2.76 16.21
CA ILE A 272 5.32 3.00 14.96
C ILE A 272 3.97 2.27 14.95
N VAL A 273 3.96 0.99 15.35
CA VAL A 273 2.73 0.19 15.43
C VAL A 273 1.77 0.80 16.45
N ALA A 274 2.26 1.15 17.64
CA ALA A 274 1.46 1.77 18.69
C ALA A 274 0.86 3.11 18.24
N SER A 275 1.66 3.96 17.59
CA SER A 275 1.23 5.24 17.02
C SER A 275 0.10 5.06 16.00
N GLY A 276 0.26 4.12 15.07
CA GLY A 276 -0.72 3.83 14.05
C GLY A 276 -2.01 3.24 14.62
N LEU A 277 -1.92 2.29 15.54
CA LEU A 277 -3.09 1.70 16.21
C LEU A 277 -3.85 2.72 17.05
N LEU A 278 -3.16 3.62 17.77
CA LEU A 278 -3.78 4.71 18.50
C LEU A 278 -4.59 5.64 17.60
N THR A 279 -4.07 5.92 16.40
CA THR A 279 -4.78 6.73 15.39
C THR A 279 -6.06 6.03 14.95
N LEU A 280 -6.00 4.74 14.62
CA LEU A 280 -7.13 3.96 14.10
C LEU A 280 -8.22 3.73 15.14
N ILE A 281 -7.89 3.35 16.38
CA ILE A 281 -8.85 3.08 17.44
C ILE A 281 -9.68 4.34 17.74
N ARG A 282 -9.06 5.51 17.71
CA ARG A 282 -9.72 6.77 18.05
C ARG A 282 -10.54 7.40 16.91
N GLU A 283 -10.19 7.13 15.65
CA GLU A 283 -11.05 7.49 14.51
C GLU A 283 -12.38 6.73 14.58
N ASN A 284 -12.36 5.47 15.02
CA ASN A 284 -13.56 4.66 15.20
C ASN A 284 -14.49 5.18 16.29
N VAL A 285 -13.96 5.67 17.41
CA VAL A 285 -14.77 6.17 18.55
C VAL A 285 -15.49 7.48 18.21
N ARG A 286 -15.03 8.24 17.22
CA ARG A 286 -15.63 9.55 16.86
C ARG A 286 -16.72 9.50 15.80
N GLY A 287 -17.03 8.34 15.23
CA GLY A 287 -18.09 8.23 14.22
C GLY A 287 -17.88 9.15 13.01
N THR A 288 -16.63 9.54 12.70
CA THR A 288 -16.35 10.32 11.50
C THR A 288 -16.68 9.44 10.31
N PRO A 289 -17.67 9.81 9.46
CA PRO A 289 -18.03 8.97 8.33
C PRO A 289 -16.77 8.79 7.46
N LEU A 290 -16.33 7.55 7.30
CA LEU A 290 -15.36 7.22 6.25
C LEU A 290 -15.92 7.74 4.93
N PRO A 291 -15.08 8.29 4.02
CA PRO A 291 -15.56 8.80 2.76
C PRO A 291 -16.38 7.74 2.02
N PRO A 292 -17.45 8.11 1.30
CA PRO A 292 -18.52 7.23 0.81
C PRO A 292 -18.13 6.24 -0.29
N SER A 293 -16.88 5.87 -0.44
CA SER A 293 -16.45 4.82 -1.35
C SER A 293 -16.95 3.42 -0.99
N VAL A 294 -17.53 3.24 0.22
CA VAL A 294 -18.08 1.96 0.69
C VAL A 294 -19.53 2.10 1.20
N ALA A 295 -20.03 3.33 1.43
CA ALA A 295 -21.38 3.57 1.97
C ALA A 295 -22.47 3.74 0.90
N GLY A 296 -22.12 3.79 -0.39
CA GLY A 296 -23.06 4.08 -1.50
C GLY A 296 -24.11 3.00 -1.81
N GLU A 297 -24.07 1.84 -1.17
CA GLU A 297 -25.00 0.75 -1.51
C GLU A 297 -26.22 0.61 -0.59
N ARG A 298 -26.33 1.38 0.51
CA ARG A 298 -27.51 1.26 1.41
C ARG A 298 -28.68 2.15 1.04
N HIS A 299 -28.49 3.23 0.29
CA HIS A 299 -29.59 4.13 -0.10
C HIS A 299 -30.31 3.75 -1.39
N VAL A 300 -29.73 2.91 -2.24
CA VAL A 300 -30.42 2.46 -3.47
C VAL A 300 -31.33 1.25 -3.21
N ALA A 301 -31.03 0.45 -2.18
CA ALA A 301 -31.88 -0.70 -1.82
C ALA A 301 -33.18 -0.31 -1.08
N ALA A 302 -33.20 0.85 -0.42
CA ALA A 302 -34.39 1.33 0.31
C ALA A 302 -35.42 2.05 -0.60
N ALA A 303 -35.02 2.46 -1.81
CA ALA A 303 -35.89 3.16 -2.75
C ALA A 303 -36.65 2.25 -3.73
N LEU A 304 -36.44 0.92 -3.64
CA LEU A 304 -37.07 -0.07 -4.56
C LEU A 304 -38.10 -1.00 -3.88
N VAL A 305 -38.57 -0.65 -2.66
CA VAL A 305 -39.71 -1.36 -2.05
C VAL A 305 -40.98 -0.59 -2.44
N PRO A 306 -41.88 -1.12 -3.28
CA PRO A 306 -43.16 -0.50 -3.53
C PRO A 306 -43.99 -0.54 -2.26
N ASN A 307 -44.57 0.62 -1.89
CA ASN A 307 -45.52 0.76 -0.79
C ASN A 307 -46.75 -0.09 -1.14
N PRO A 308 -47.17 -1.05 -0.33
CA PRO A 308 -48.46 -1.73 -0.56
C PRO A 308 -49.61 -0.76 -0.22
N ALA A 309 -50.47 -0.51 -1.22
CA ALA A 309 -51.73 0.16 -1.08
C ALA A 309 -52.75 -0.72 -0.36
#